data_9faf19ea90e906313cbaca57d61575be
#
_entry.id   9faf19ea90e906313cbaca57d61575be
#
_cell.length_a   1.000
_cell.length_b   1.000
_cell.length_c   1.000
_cell.angle_alpha   90.00
_cell.angle_beta   90.00
_cell.angle_gamma   90.00
#
_symmetry.space_group_name_H-M   'P 1'
#
loop_
_entity.id
_entity.type
_entity.pdbx_description
1 polymer ?
#
loop_
_entity_poly.entity_id
_entity_poly.type
_entity_poly.pdbx_seq_one_letter_code
_entity_poly.pdbx_strand_id
1 'polypeptide(L)'
;EETAGTEAAAADSEDEPWSGTITVWSPQEDQDTGWLAKECDAFNAAHPNWDITFNYGVCAEGDAKATVTQDVENSADVYMLANDNIPDLVSANALAELGGSYLDYVTTTNSDSITASVTYNDAVVAFPFTSNTWFMYYDKSVFSDDDIKSFDTMLEKGKVSFPLSNSWYIQAFYVANGCTLFGDGTDAAAGVDFSGDKAAAVT
;
A
#
# COMPACT_ATOMS: atom_id res chain seq x y z
N GLU A 1 -12.54 28.71 25.89
CA GLU A 1 -11.80 27.43 25.90
C GLU A 1 -12.82 26.31 25.85
N GLU A 2 -13.18 25.92 24.67
CA GLU A 2 -14.07 24.78 24.40
C GLU A 2 -13.19 23.67 23.87
N THR A 3 -12.90 22.68 24.72
CA THR A 3 -12.22 21.45 24.34
C THR A 3 -13.18 20.64 23.48
N ALA A 4 -12.93 20.59 22.19
CA ALA A 4 -13.55 19.61 21.30
C ALA A 4 -13.06 18.22 21.73
N GLY A 5 -13.90 17.53 22.50
CA GLY A 5 -13.72 16.11 22.77
C GLY A 5 -13.94 15.34 21.48
N THR A 6 -12.90 14.63 21.04
CA THR A 6 -13.01 13.60 20.01
C THR A 6 -13.90 12.50 20.61
N GLU A 7 -15.17 12.48 20.27
CA GLU A 7 -16.03 11.34 20.53
C GLU A 7 -15.50 10.19 19.69
N ALA A 8 -14.89 9.20 20.36
CA ALA A 8 -14.61 7.93 19.74
C ALA A 8 -15.98 7.37 19.25
N ALA A 9 -16.11 7.17 17.95
CA ALA A 9 -17.27 6.56 17.37
C ALA A 9 -17.51 5.23 18.12
N ALA A 10 -18.66 5.13 18.79
CA ALA A 10 -19.12 3.88 19.38
C ALA A 10 -19.16 2.86 18.23
N ALA A 11 -18.60 1.68 18.44
CA ALA A 11 -18.76 0.58 17.52
C ALA A 11 -20.28 0.37 17.35
N ASP A 12 -20.81 0.74 16.17
CA ASP A 12 -22.17 0.39 15.79
C ASP A 12 -22.26 -1.13 15.89
N SER A 13 -23.27 -1.61 16.63
CA SER A 13 -23.45 -3.05 16.72
C SER A 13 -23.83 -3.55 15.32
N GLU A 14 -23.15 -4.59 14.83
CA GLU A 14 -23.47 -5.25 13.54
C GLU A 14 -24.95 -5.70 13.44
N ASP A 15 -25.70 -5.57 14.53
CA ASP A 15 -27.11 -5.91 14.65
C ASP A 15 -28.05 -4.79 14.22
N GLU A 16 -27.59 -3.52 14.15
CA GLU A 16 -28.43 -2.41 13.72
C GLU A 16 -28.58 -2.39 12.19
N PRO A 17 -29.80 -2.31 11.66
CA PRO A 17 -30.01 -2.24 10.21
C PRO A 17 -29.39 -0.96 9.63
N TRP A 18 -28.63 -1.13 8.55
CA TRP A 18 -28.04 -0.02 7.81
C TRP A 18 -28.28 -0.16 6.31
N SER A 19 -28.50 0.93 5.62
CA SER A 19 -28.59 0.93 4.15
C SER A 19 -27.92 2.18 3.57
N GLY A 20 -27.24 1.99 2.46
CA GLY A 20 -26.55 3.10 1.81
C GLY A 20 -25.71 2.67 0.62
N THR A 21 -24.97 3.64 0.08
CA THR A 21 -24.04 3.42 -1.01
C THR A 21 -22.62 3.64 -0.51
N ILE A 22 -21.73 2.72 -0.83
CA ILE A 22 -20.29 2.81 -0.56
C ILE A 22 -19.55 2.81 -1.90
N THR A 23 -18.73 3.81 -2.11
CA THR A 23 -17.85 3.88 -3.28
C THR A 23 -16.50 3.28 -2.93
N VAL A 24 -16.06 2.29 -3.72
CA VAL A 24 -14.79 1.59 -3.54
C VAL A 24 -13.91 1.80 -4.77
N TRP A 25 -12.69 2.28 -4.57
CA TRP A 25 -11.71 2.40 -5.64
C TRP A 25 -10.60 1.36 -5.50
N SER A 26 -10.28 0.70 -6.62
CA SER A 26 -9.19 -0.26 -6.72
C SER A 26 -8.49 -0.15 -8.08
N PRO A 27 -7.31 -0.77 -8.25
CA PRO A 27 -6.70 -0.95 -9.56
C PRO A 27 -7.65 -1.62 -10.56
N GLN A 28 -7.43 -1.35 -11.86
CA GLN A 28 -8.25 -1.91 -12.93
C GLN A 28 -8.21 -3.46 -12.93
N GLU A 29 -7.07 -4.04 -12.60
CA GLU A 29 -6.84 -5.48 -12.57
C GLU A 29 -7.77 -6.21 -11.58
N ASP A 30 -8.04 -5.62 -10.44
CA ASP A 30 -8.93 -6.20 -9.42
C ASP A 30 -10.39 -6.23 -9.91
N GLN A 31 -10.76 -5.23 -10.71
CA GLN A 31 -12.10 -5.14 -11.30
C GLN A 31 -12.25 -6.06 -12.50
N ASP A 32 -11.25 -6.13 -13.39
CA ASP A 32 -11.26 -6.98 -14.58
C ASP A 32 -11.38 -8.47 -14.24
N THR A 33 -10.80 -8.89 -13.11
CA THR A 33 -10.92 -10.27 -12.62
C THR A 33 -12.28 -10.55 -11.97
N GLY A 34 -13.08 -9.52 -11.67
CA GLY A 34 -14.32 -9.61 -10.90
C GLY A 34 -14.11 -9.93 -9.42
N TRP A 35 -12.85 -9.90 -8.95
CA TRP A 35 -12.52 -10.20 -7.55
C TRP A 35 -13.19 -9.21 -6.59
N LEU A 36 -13.05 -7.92 -6.83
CA LEU A 36 -13.59 -6.87 -5.94
C LEU A 36 -15.11 -7.00 -5.78
N ALA A 37 -15.84 -7.16 -6.90
CA ALA A 37 -17.31 -7.31 -6.85
C ALA A 37 -17.71 -8.55 -6.06
N LYS A 38 -17.01 -9.68 -6.25
CA LYS A 38 -17.25 -10.92 -5.50
C LYS A 38 -17.04 -10.74 -3.98
N GLU A 39 -16.00 -10.02 -3.58
CA GLU A 39 -15.74 -9.77 -2.15
C GLU A 39 -16.79 -8.82 -1.54
N CYS A 40 -17.24 -7.80 -2.29
CA CYS A 40 -18.33 -6.92 -1.87
C CYS A 40 -19.66 -7.69 -1.75
N ASP A 41 -19.96 -8.59 -2.67
CA ASP A 41 -21.15 -9.48 -2.57
C ASP A 41 -21.05 -10.41 -1.36
N ALA A 42 -19.86 -10.95 -1.08
CA ALA A 42 -19.62 -11.78 0.09
C ALA A 42 -19.77 -11.00 1.40
N PHE A 43 -19.36 -9.73 1.41
CA PHE A 43 -19.56 -8.83 2.53
C PHE A 43 -21.07 -8.62 2.81
N ASN A 44 -21.85 -8.26 1.80
CA ASN A 44 -23.31 -8.14 1.93
C ASN A 44 -23.97 -9.43 2.43
N ALA A 45 -23.50 -10.59 1.94
CA ALA A 45 -24.03 -11.88 2.38
C ALA A 45 -23.68 -12.19 3.85
N ALA A 46 -22.55 -11.71 4.35
CA ALA A 46 -22.12 -11.87 5.74
C ALA A 46 -22.86 -10.92 6.70
N HIS A 47 -23.39 -9.80 6.20
CA HIS A 47 -24.07 -8.76 6.97
C HIS A 47 -25.53 -8.60 6.52
N PRO A 48 -26.42 -9.57 6.79
CA PRO A 48 -27.78 -9.60 6.22
C PRO A 48 -28.69 -8.46 6.71
N ASN A 49 -28.31 -7.74 7.77
CA ASN A 49 -29.02 -6.56 8.27
C ASN A 49 -28.60 -5.27 7.56
N TRP A 50 -27.58 -5.34 6.69
CA TRP A 50 -27.09 -4.21 5.91
C TRP A 50 -27.48 -4.36 4.45
N ASP A 51 -27.98 -3.28 3.85
CA ASP A 51 -28.32 -3.21 2.42
C ASP A 51 -27.39 -2.20 1.74
N ILE A 52 -26.22 -2.68 1.34
CA ILE A 52 -25.16 -1.85 0.78
C ILE A 52 -25.15 -1.96 -0.75
N THR A 53 -25.27 -0.82 -1.42
CA THR A 53 -24.96 -0.70 -2.85
C THR A 53 -23.50 -0.27 -3.02
N PHE A 54 -22.71 -1.09 -3.67
CA PHE A 54 -21.32 -0.76 -3.95
C PHE A 54 -21.17 -0.08 -5.33
N ASN A 55 -20.54 1.09 -5.36
CA ASN A 55 -20.08 1.74 -6.57
C ASN A 55 -18.57 1.52 -6.73
N TYR A 56 -18.15 1.15 -7.93
CA TYR A 56 -16.74 0.87 -8.21
C TYR A 56 -16.12 1.97 -9.07
N GLY A 57 -14.94 2.42 -8.69
CA GLY A 57 -14.11 3.33 -9.46
C GLY A 57 -12.70 2.79 -9.62
N VAL A 58 -12.02 3.21 -10.67
CA VAL A 58 -10.64 2.80 -10.93
C VAL A 58 -9.67 3.83 -10.39
N CYS A 59 -8.80 3.39 -9.48
CA CYS A 59 -7.67 4.17 -9.00
C CYS A 59 -6.57 3.19 -8.60
N ALA A 60 -5.40 3.30 -9.24
CA ALA A 60 -4.24 2.51 -8.83
C ALA A 60 -3.74 2.99 -7.46
N GLU A 61 -3.20 2.08 -6.65
CA GLU A 61 -2.72 2.37 -5.29
C GLU A 61 -1.64 3.45 -5.26
N GLY A 62 -0.79 3.51 -6.28
CA GLY A 62 0.24 4.55 -6.43
C GLY A 62 -0.32 5.94 -6.77
N ASP A 63 -1.52 6.01 -7.37
CA ASP A 63 -2.17 7.26 -7.77
C ASP A 63 -3.15 7.79 -6.71
N ALA A 64 -3.44 7.00 -5.67
CA ALA A 64 -4.44 7.31 -4.65
C ALA A 64 -4.20 8.67 -4.00
N LYS A 65 -2.97 9.00 -3.60
CA LYS A 65 -2.64 10.31 -3.06
C LYS A 65 -3.03 11.44 -4.00
N ALA A 66 -2.57 11.39 -5.24
CA ALA A 66 -2.80 12.45 -6.21
C ALA A 66 -4.28 12.63 -6.55
N THR A 67 -5.04 11.54 -6.54
CA THR A 67 -6.48 11.54 -6.87
C THR A 67 -7.31 12.01 -5.68
N VAL A 68 -7.12 11.43 -4.50
CA VAL A 68 -7.90 11.70 -3.30
C VAL A 68 -7.68 13.12 -2.78
N THR A 69 -6.44 13.61 -2.77
CA THR A 69 -6.14 14.95 -2.23
C THR A 69 -6.63 16.11 -3.11
N GLN A 70 -7.09 15.84 -4.34
CA GLN A 70 -7.72 16.87 -5.16
C GLN A 70 -9.10 17.27 -4.64
N ASP A 71 -9.87 16.31 -4.12
CA ASP A 71 -11.19 16.53 -3.57
C ASP A 71 -11.54 15.39 -2.60
N VAL A 72 -11.13 15.55 -1.35
CA VAL A 72 -11.31 14.53 -0.32
C VAL A 72 -12.79 14.23 -0.05
N GLU A 73 -13.65 15.28 -0.07
CA GLU A 73 -15.07 15.16 0.24
C GLU A 73 -15.86 14.36 -0.81
N ASN A 74 -15.39 14.34 -2.06
CA ASN A 74 -16.03 13.63 -3.16
C ASN A 74 -15.21 12.41 -3.63
N SER A 75 -14.19 12.01 -2.90
CA SER A 75 -13.44 10.79 -3.18
C SER A 75 -14.18 9.53 -2.74
N ALA A 76 -13.59 8.35 -2.95
CA ALA A 76 -14.19 7.09 -2.51
C ALA A 76 -14.20 6.96 -0.99
N ASP A 77 -15.22 6.27 -0.46
CA ASP A 77 -15.32 5.91 0.95
C ASP A 77 -14.25 4.89 1.36
N VAL A 78 -13.88 4.01 0.42
CA VAL A 78 -12.83 3.00 0.58
C VAL A 78 -11.95 2.99 -0.66
N TYR A 79 -10.64 3.01 -0.49
CA TYR A 79 -9.72 2.95 -1.61
C TYR A 79 -8.41 2.25 -1.24
N MET A 80 -7.80 1.62 -2.24
CA MET A 80 -6.46 1.04 -2.11
C MET A 80 -5.40 2.13 -2.24
N LEU A 81 -4.35 2.01 -1.45
CA LEU A 81 -3.23 2.97 -1.44
C LEU A 81 -1.90 2.27 -1.23
N ALA A 82 -0.83 2.85 -1.74
CA ALA A 82 0.53 2.48 -1.37
C ALA A 82 0.91 3.16 -0.04
N ASN A 83 1.57 2.44 0.86
CA ASN A 83 1.81 2.91 2.22
C ASN A 83 2.71 4.15 2.32
N ASP A 84 3.53 4.44 1.33
CA ASP A 84 4.30 5.68 1.22
C ASP A 84 3.43 6.93 1.03
N ASN A 85 2.17 6.75 0.66
CA ASN A 85 1.18 7.83 0.53
C ASN A 85 0.51 8.22 1.87
N ILE A 86 0.62 7.39 2.90
CA ILE A 86 -0.06 7.58 4.19
C ILE A 86 0.20 8.95 4.82
N PRO A 87 1.44 9.45 4.92
CA PRO A 87 1.69 10.75 5.55
C PRO A 87 0.93 11.91 4.89
N ASP A 88 0.87 11.93 3.56
CA ASP A 88 0.18 12.99 2.81
C ASP A 88 -1.34 12.86 2.93
N LEU A 89 -1.87 11.64 2.88
CA LEU A 89 -3.30 11.36 3.01
C LEU A 89 -3.81 11.68 4.43
N VAL A 90 -3.05 11.35 5.47
CA VAL A 90 -3.38 11.75 6.86
C VAL A 90 -3.36 13.27 6.99
N SER A 91 -2.36 13.95 6.42
CA SER A 91 -2.27 15.41 6.45
C SER A 91 -3.44 16.08 5.73
N ALA A 92 -4.03 15.43 4.75
CA ALA A 92 -5.22 15.87 4.03
C ALA A 92 -6.54 15.48 4.72
N ASN A 93 -6.52 14.81 5.87
CA ASN A 93 -7.68 14.21 6.55
C ASN A 93 -8.45 13.21 5.65
N ALA A 94 -7.73 12.48 4.83
CA ALA A 94 -8.29 11.52 3.87
C ALA A 94 -8.26 10.07 4.39
N LEU A 95 -7.70 9.83 5.56
CA LEU A 95 -7.68 8.53 6.22
C LEU A 95 -8.27 8.65 7.63
N ALA A 96 -9.08 7.68 8.01
CA ALA A 96 -9.61 7.55 9.36
C ALA A 96 -8.65 6.73 10.24
N GLU A 97 -8.55 7.10 11.52
CA GLU A 97 -7.88 6.27 12.52
C GLU A 97 -8.77 5.05 12.84
N LEU A 98 -8.17 3.87 12.85
CA LEU A 98 -8.86 2.64 13.24
C LEU A 98 -8.91 2.53 14.77
N GLY A 99 -10.09 2.20 15.30
CA GLY A 99 -10.31 1.99 16.73
C GLY A 99 -11.06 0.70 17.01
N GLY A 100 -11.21 0.36 18.32
CA GLY A 100 -12.00 -0.77 18.77
C GLY A 100 -11.60 -2.10 18.11
N SER A 101 -12.58 -2.86 17.67
CA SER A 101 -12.40 -4.19 17.06
C SER A 101 -11.58 -4.17 15.77
N TYR A 102 -11.59 -3.06 15.01
CA TYR A 102 -10.81 -2.93 13.78
C TYR A 102 -9.31 -2.79 14.08
N LEU A 103 -8.97 -1.99 15.09
CA LEU A 103 -7.58 -1.90 15.56
C LEU A 103 -7.09 -3.24 16.10
N ASP A 104 -7.91 -3.90 16.92
CA ASP A 104 -7.60 -5.22 17.47
C ASP A 104 -7.38 -6.25 16.35
N TYR A 105 -8.22 -6.22 15.32
CA TYR A 105 -8.06 -7.09 14.17
C TYR A 105 -6.71 -6.87 13.46
N VAL A 106 -6.36 -5.63 13.12
CA VAL A 106 -5.09 -5.34 12.44
C VAL A 106 -3.89 -5.77 13.27
N THR A 107 -3.89 -5.45 14.56
CA THR A 107 -2.74 -5.72 15.44
C THR A 107 -2.57 -7.18 15.83
N THR A 108 -3.64 -7.97 15.82
CA THR A 108 -3.61 -9.39 16.19
C THR A 108 -3.43 -10.34 15.02
N THR A 109 -3.84 -9.93 13.80
CA THR A 109 -3.77 -10.79 12.61
C THR A 109 -2.51 -10.55 11.76
N ASN A 110 -1.78 -9.46 12.00
CA ASN A 110 -0.58 -9.12 11.27
C ASN A 110 0.66 -9.15 12.15
N SER A 111 1.83 -9.28 11.53
CA SER A 111 3.11 -9.09 12.24
C SER A 111 3.33 -7.62 12.59
N ASP A 112 4.18 -7.36 13.59
CA ASP A 112 4.53 -5.99 14.01
C ASP A 112 5.03 -5.13 12.84
N SER A 113 5.81 -5.69 11.92
CA SER A 113 6.33 -4.99 10.75
C SER A 113 5.24 -4.62 9.73
N ILE A 114 4.24 -5.48 9.56
CA ILE A 114 3.09 -5.19 8.69
C ILE A 114 2.19 -4.13 9.35
N THR A 115 1.91 -4.27 10.64
CA THR A 115 1.14 -3.26 11.39
C THR A 115 1.85 -1.89 11.34
N ALA A 116 3.18 -1.86 11.52
CA ALA A 116 3.95 -0.63 11.42
C ALA A 116 3.85 0.04 10.05
N SER A 117 3.68 -0.73 8.96
CA SER A 117 3.55 -0.16 7.59
C SER A 117 2.26 0.62 7.36
N VAL A 118 1.25 0.47 8.21
CA VAL A 118 -0.04 1.19 8.19
C VAL A 118 -0.24 2.07 9.43
N THR A 119 0.82 2.27 10.21
CA THR A 119 0.81 3.12 11.41
C THR A 119 1.51 4.44 11.09
N TYR A 120 0.88 5.55 11.43
CA TYR A 120 1.45 6.89 11.31
C TYR A 120 1.09 7.75 12.52
N ASN A 121 2.09 8.40 13.13
CA ASN A 121 1.93 9.18 14.38
C ASN A 121 1.22 8.38 15.49
N ASP A 122 1.63 7.13 15.71
CA ASP A 122 1.07 6.19 16.68
C ASP A 122 -0.38 5.74 16.44
N ALA A 123 -0.99 6.15 15.31
CA ALA A 123 -2.33 5.73 14.90
C ALA A 123 -2.27 4.72 13.75
N VAL A 124 -3.05 3.66 13.82
CA VAL A 124 -3.28 2.73 12.70
C VAL A 124 -4.37 3.34 11.81
N VAL A 125 -4.05 3.59 10.53
CA VAL A 125 -4.90 4.38 9.63
C VAL A 125 -5.32 3.64 8.36
N ALA A 126 -4.95 2.38 8.23
CA ALA A 126 -5.35 1.55 7.10
C ALA A 126 -5.32 0.06 7.47
N PHE A 127 -6.04 -0.75 6.69
CA PHE A 127 -5.94 -2.20 6.75
C PHE A 127 -4.81 -2.67 5.82
N PRO A 128 -3.87 -3.49 6.29
CA PRO A 128 -2.89 -4.13 5.41
C PRO A 128 -3.62 -5.07 4.44
N PHE A 129 -3.43 -4.87 3.13
CA PHE A 129 -4.05 -5.69 2.11
C PHE A 129 -3.06 -6.71 1.53
N THR A 130 -1.88 -6.24 1.11
CA THR A 130 -0.83 -7.11 0.57
C THR A 130 0.55 -6.56 0.91
N SER A 131 1.52 -7.45 1.08
CA SER A 131 2.93 -7.08 1.10
C SER A 131 3.44 -7.07 -0.34
N ASN A 132 3.32 -5.93 -1.02
CA ASN A 132 3.80 -5.79 -2.38
C ASN A 132 5.32 -5.82 -2.42
N THR A 133 5.86 -6.68 -3.29
CA THR A 133 7.28 -6.73 -3.60
C THR A 133 7.48 -7.13 -5.06
N TRP A 134 8.63 -6.77 -5.61
CA TRP A 134 9.01 -7.27 -6.92
C TRP A 134 10.00 -8.43 -6.75
N PHE A 135 9.99 -9.31 -7.73
CA PHE A 135 10.86 -10.47 -7.80
C PHE A 135 11.23 -10.76 -9.25
N MET A 136 12.26 -11.57 -9.42
CA MET A 136 12.77 -11.93 -10.73
C MET A 136 12.33 -13.35 -11.11
N TYR A 137 11.71 -13.48 -12.29
CA TYR A 137 11.57 -14.78 -12.94
C TYR A 137 12.85 -15.10 -13.69
N TYR A 138 13.30 -16.34 -13.65
CA TYR A 138 14.45 -16.78 -14.42
C TYR A 138 14.20 -18.16 -15.04
N ASP A 139 14.82 -18.38 -16.21
CA ASP A 139 14.77 -19.66 -16.91
C ASP A 139 15.82 -20.62 -16.32
N LYS A 140 15.37 -21.67 -15.64
CA LYS A 140 16.25 -22.68 -15.03
C LYS A 140 17.03 -23.52 -16.05
N SER A 141 16.69 -23.48 -17.33
CA SER A 141 17.50 -24.09 -18.39
C SER A 141 18.71 -23.24 -18.78
N VAL A 142 18.70 -21.94 -18.44
CA VAL A 142 19.77 -20.98 -18.74
C VAL A 142 20.58 -20.65 -17.49
N PHE A 143 19.91 -20.44 -16.34
CA PHE A 143 20.53 -20.01 -15.10
C PHE A 143 20.34 -21.06 -14.00
N SER A 144 21.41 -21.36 -13.29
CA SER A 144 21.33 -22.11 -12.03
C SER A 144 20.94 -21.18 -10.86
N ASP A 145 20.58 -21.78 -9.71
CA ASP A 145 20.26 -21.05 -8.48
C ASP A 145 21.48 -20.27 -7.91
N ASP A 146 22.70 -20.60 -8.34
CA ASP A 146 23.93 -19.86 -7.99
C ASP A 146 24.16 -18.68 -8.92
N ASP A 147 23.82 -18.80 -10.19
CA ASP A 147 24.04 -17.74 -11.18
C ASP A 147 23.18 -16.50 -10.88
N ILE A 148 21.95 -16.70 -10.40
CA ILE A 148 21.03 -15.61 -10.08
C ILE A 148 21.43 -14.80 -8.83
N LYS A 149 22.46 -15.21 -8.10
CA LYS A 149 23.00 -14.46 -6.96
C LYS A 149 23.92 -13.32 -7.37
N SER A 150 24.33 -13.27 -8.64
CA SER A 150 25.19 -12.23 -9.19
C SER A 150 24.63 -11.73 -10.51
N PHE A 151 24.36 -10.42 -10.58
CA PHE A 151 23.88 -9.79 -11.79
C PHE A 151 24.88 -9.89 -12.95
N ASP A 152 26.18 -9.72 -12.66
CA ASP A 152 27.23 -9.85 -13.66
C ASP A 152 27.28 -11.27 -14.24
N THR A 153 27.17 -12.29 -13.40
CA THR A 153 27.12 -13.69 -13.85
C THR A 153 25.89 -13.95 -14.74
N MET A 154 24.75 -13.32 -14.42
CA MET A 154 23.55 -13.45 -15.26
C MET A 154 23.76 -12.79 -16.62
N LEU A 155 24.37 -11.61 -16.69
CA LEU A 155 24.65 -10.92 -17.95
C LEU A 155 25.63 -11.69 -18.86
N GLU A 156 26.56 -12.43 -18.27
CA GLU A 156 27.49 -13.29 -19.03
C GLU A 156 26.79 -14.51 -19.65
N LYS A 157 25.75 -15.04 -19.01
CA LYS A 157 25.09 -16.28 -19.41
C LYS A 157 23.85 -16.09 -20.27
N GLY A 158 23.18 -14.96 -20.13
CA GLY A 158 21.91 -14.76 -20.79
C GLY A 158 21.47 -13.31 -20.88
N LYS A 159 20.23 -13.10 -21.28
CA LYS A 159 19.60 -11.79 -21.33
C LYS A 159 18.83 -11.54 -20.04
N VAL A 160 19.03 -10.36 -19.46
CA VAL A 160 18.25 -9.85 -18.33
C VAL A 160 17.46 -8.64 -18.82
N SER A 161 16.19 -8.58 -18.47
CA SER A 161 15.29 -7.48 -18.85
C SER A 161 14.47 -7.02 -17.65
N PHE A 162 14.45 -5.71 -17.42
CA PHE A 162 13.61 -5.04 -16.44
C PHE A 162 13.43 -3.57 -16.81
N PRO A 163 12.45 -2.85 -16.27
CA PRO A 163 12.19 -1.45 -16.59
C PRO A 163 13.26 -0.53 -15.97
N LEU A 164 14.36 -0.26 -16.69
CA LEU A 164 15.46 0.60 -16.23
C LEU A 164 15.03 2.03 -15.89
N SER A 165 14.00 2.56 -16.55
CA SER A 165 13.49 3.91 -16.31
C SER A 165 12.54 4.02 -15.10
N ASN A 166 12.22 2.91 -14.47
CA ASN A 166 11.34 2.87 -13.32
C ASN A 166 12.17 2.83 -12.04
N SER A 167 12.02 3.86 -11.19
CA SER A 167 12.77 4.01 -9.94
C SER A 167 12.55 2.84 -8.97
N TRP A 168 11.37 2.23 -8.99
CA TRP A 168 11.04 1.08 -8.17
C TRP A 168 11.98 -0.12 -8.39
N TYR A 169 12.43 -0.34 -9.62
CA TYR A 169 13.36 -1.42 -9.94
C TYR A 169 14.83 -0.99 -9.88
N ILE A 170 15.17 0.17 -10.45
CA ILE A 170 16.56 0.59 -10.54
C ILE A 170 17.17 0.94 -9.18
N GLN A 171 16.37 1.38 -8.20
CA GLN A 171 16.89 1.75 -6.88
C GLN A 171 17.65 0.61 -6.19
N ALA A 172 17.30 -0.66 -6.45
CA ALA A 172 17.99 -1.81 -5.87
C ALA A 172 19.49 -1.82 -6.15
N PHE A 173 19.91 -1.37 -7.34
CA PHE A 173 21.33 -1.29 -7.71
C PHE A 173 22.05 -0.18 -6.95
N TYR A 174 21.38 0.95 -6.73
CA TYR A 174 21.94 2.05 -5.95
C TYR A 174 22.11 1.65 -4.47
N VAL A 175 21.08 1.04 -3.88
CA VAL A 175 21.12 0.56 -2.49
C VAL A 175 22.18 -0.53 -2.32
N ALA A 176 22.27 -1.48 -3.25
CA ALA A 176 23.28 -2.52 -3.24
C ALA A 176 24.71 -1.95 -3.32
N ASN A 177 24.89 -0.80 -3.97
CA ASN A 177 26.16 -0.09 -4.06
C ASN A 177 26.40 0.90 -2.90
N GLY A 178 25.57 0.85 -1.86
CA GLY A 178 25.72 1.59 -0.61
C GLY A 178 25.14 3.01 -0.62
N CYS A 179 24.26 3.32 -1.57
CA CYS A 179 23.37 4.47 -1.48
C CYS A 179 22.26 4.21 -0.46
N THR A 180 21.68 5.24 0.12
CA THR A 180 20.64 5.10 1.14
C THR A 180 19.36 5.83 0.75
N LEU A 181 18.24 5.27 1.21
CA LEU A 181 16.92 5.85 1.15
C LEU A 181 16.45 6.06 2.60
N PHE A 182 16.17 7.31 2.96
CA PHE A 182 15.67 7.66 4.29
C PHE A 182 16.52 7.11 5.44
N GLY A 183 17.86 7.24 5.32
CA GLY A 183 18.82 6.69 6.27
C GLY A 183 18.82 5.16 6.29
N ASP A 184 18.30 4.58 7.35
CA ASP A 184 18.09 3.13 7.51
C ASP A 184 16.75 2.63 6.93
N GLY A 185 16.02 3.50 6.25
CA GLY A 185 14.69 3.25 5.69
C GLY A 185 13.55 3.85 6.53
N THR A 186 13.83 4.47 7.67
CA THR A 186 12.82 4.97 8.61
C THR A 186 12.90 6.47 8.89
N ASP A 187 13.99 7.13 8.51
CA ASP A 187 14.20 8.57 8.74
C ASP A 187 13.86 9.41 7.50
N ALA A 188 12.63 9.90 7.44
CA ALA A 188 12.17 10.76 6.34
C ALA A 188 13.02 12.05 6.21
N ALA A 189 13.62 12.56 7.31
CA ALA A 189 14.45 13.75 7.27
C ALA A 189 15.82 13.51 6.64
N ALA A 190 16.31 12.26 6.64
CA ALA A 190 17.56 11.90 5.98
C ALA A 190 17.45 11.93 4.44
N GLY A 191 16.22 11.85 3.89
CA GLY A 191 15.98 11.91 2.46
C GLY A 191 16.68 10.79 1.67
N VAL A 192 17.00 11.09 0.41
CA VAL A 192 17.67 10.18 -0.52
C VAL A 192 19.12 10.57 -0.68
N ASP A 193 20.05 9.68 -0.37
CA ASP A 193 21.48 9.86 -0.59
C ASP A 193 21.98 8.93 -1.73
N PHE A 194 21.89 9.43 -2.95
CA PHE A 194 22.44 8.84 -4.17
C PHE A 194 23.62 9.67 -4.67
N SER A 195 24.38 10.25 -3.77
CA SER A 195 25.50 11.13 -4.10
C SER A 195 26.83 10.39 -4.21
N GLY A 196 27.77 11.03 -4.89
CA GLY A 196 29.17 10.62 -4.96
C GLY A 196 29.46 9.40 -5.81
N ASP A 197 30.61 8.77 -5.54
CA ASP A 197 31.16 7.66 -6.34
C ASP A 197 30.26 6.40 -6.31
N LYS A 198 29.47 6.26 -5.26
CA LYS A 198 28.54 5.11 -5.10
C LYS A 198 27.43 5.13 -6.15
N ALA A 199 26.82 6.28 -6.38
CA ALA A 199 25.78 6.42 -7.41
C ALA A 199 26.40 6.36 -8.80
N ALA A 200 27.57 6.99 -9.02
CA ALA A 200 28.26 6.99 -10.30
C ALA A 200 28.70 5.59 -10.75
N ALA A 201 28.92 4.66 -9.83
CA ALA A 201 29.30 3.29 -10.17
C ALA A 201 28.12 2.44 -10.69
N VAL A 202 26.87 2.91 -10.52
CA VAL A 202 25.65 2.23 -11.00
C VAL A 202 25.26 2.72 -12.40
N THR A 203 25.60 3.95 -12.76
CA THR A 203 25.29 4.59 -14.04
C THR A 203 26.38 4.38 -15.07
#